data_9e606ae63c7765b5f7e32fe828c3e85a
#
_entry.id   9e606ae63c7765b5f7e32fe828c3e85a
#
_cell.length_a   1.000
_cell.length_b   1.000
_cell.length_c   1.000
_cell.angle_alpha   90.00
_cell.angle_beta   90.00
_cell.angle_gamma   90.00
#
_symmetry.space_group_name_H-M   'P 1'
#
loop_
_entity.id
_entity.type
_entity.pdbx_description
1 polymer ?
#
loop_
_entity_poly.entity_id
_entity_poly.type
_entity_poly.pdbx_seq_one_letter_code
_entity_poly.pdbx_strand_id
1 'polypeptide(L)'
;MKIIDVTLRDGGHAVEFDWPLKFARQYYSTLSSINQIDYLELGYWGQKSKSANTFYDLDLEKVCSVTQKSNRSNVSIMIDYHYCSHEVSDYPTDSQSEISMIRMCSRKEDINEALEFGKELKRYTNINVSFNIFNASNYSEEELIETAKKVAPYPFDYIYFADTHGDLNLVHDLSRFKGAMGVFKSGGKKVGFHLHDHSGLAMVNYNELVKNNLDSTDTSIRGMGKGSGNLKLEYVLDKKYLGELSQLILNNEKLLTITPSPYDLITSKYGLTDNYAKRGKELAMSIADFENVCKRITSLDKDSYNKEILK
;
A
#
# COMPACT_ATOMS: atom_id res chain seq x y z
N MET A 1 -9.85 15.32 -1.72
CA MET A 1 -8.88 14.25 -1.41
C MET A 1 -9.53 12.91 -1.70
N LYS A 2 -8.82 11.99 -2.34
CA LYS A 2 -9.27 10.63 -2.63
C LYS A 2 -8.91 9.68 -1.50
N ILE A 3 -9.81 8.74 -1.17
CA ILE A 3 -9.55 7.65 -0.21
C ILE A 3 -9.56 6.33 -0.98
N ILE A 4 -8.49 5.57 -0.81
CA ILE A 4 -8.35 4.20 -1.31
C ILE A 4 -8.37 3.26 -0.11
N ASP A 5 -9.33 2.36 -0.04
CA ASP A 5 -9.28 1.31 0.98
C ASP A 5 -8.50 0.10 0.47
N VAL A 6 -7.48 -0.28 1.22
CA VAL A 6 -6.53 -1.36 0.87
C VAL A 6 -6.69 -2.59 1.77
N THR A 7 -7.84 -2.74 2.44
CA THR A 7 -8.07 -3.84 3.39
C THR A 7 -7.81 -5.21 2.79
N LEU A 8 -8.32 -5.48 1.58
CA LEU A 8 -8.14 -6.80 0.97
C LEU A 8 -6.70 -7.00 0.46
N ARG A 9 -6.08 -5.95 -0.07
CA ARG A 9 -4.72 -6.04 -0.62
C ARG A 9 -3.67 -6.02 0.48
N ASP A 10 -3.55 -4.93 1.21
CA ASP A 10 -2.48 -4.80 2.21
C ASP A 10 -2.79 -5.58 3.49
N GLY A 11 -4.06 -5.56 3.92
CA GLY A 11 -4.55 -6.42 4.99
C GLY A 11 -4.41 -7.91 4.70
N GLY A 12 -4.28 -8.30 3.43
CA GLY A 12 -3.98 -9.66 3.01
C GLY A 12 -2.70 -10.22 3.63
N HIS A 13 -1.71 -9.37 3.90
CA HIS A 13 -0.47 -9.78 4.58
C HIS A 13 -0.71 -10.31 6.01
N ALA A 14 -1.77 -9.87 6.69
CA ALA A 14 -2.10 -10.33 8.04
C ALA A 14 -2.85 -11.68 8.06
N VAL A 15 -3.45 -12.06 6.93
CA VAL A 15 -4.28 -13.29 6.77
C VAL A 15 -3.79 -14.16 5.61
N GLU A 16 -2.55 -14.00 5.19
CA GLU A 16 -1.93 -14.73 4.07
C GLU A 16 -2.76 -14.68 2.78
N PHE A 17 -3.50 -13.59 2.56
CA PHE A 17 -4.43 -13.35 1.45
C PHE A 17 -5.60 -14.36 1.36
N ASP A 18 -5.83 -15.13 2.41
CA ASP A 18 -6.91 -16.11 2.50
C ASP A 18 -8.22 -15.47 2.97
N TRP A 19 -8.72 -14.51 2.19
CA TRP A 19 -9.99 -13.86 2.47
C TRP A 19 -11.16 -14.75 2.03
N PRO A 20 -12.13 -15.07 2.93
CA PRO A 20 -13.35 -15.74 2.51
C PRO A 20 -14.10 -14.90 1.47
N LEU A 21 -14.50 -15.51 0.34
CA LEU A 21 -15.23 -14.80 -0.73
C LEU A 21 -16.50 -14.12 -0.22
N LYS A 22 -17.18 -14.73 0.76
CA LYS A 22 -18.35 -14.12 1.43
C LYS A 22 -17.99 -12.78 2.07
N PHE A 23 -16.85 -12.72 2.78
CA PHE A 23 -16.36 -11.48 3.39
C PHE A 23 -16.00 -10.45 2.31
N ALA A 24 -15.25 -10.85 1.29
CA ALA A 24 -14.83 -9.95 0.21
C ALA A 24 -16.03 -9.30 -0.49
N ARG A 25 -17.12 -10.05 -0.72
CA ARG A 25 -18.39 -9.53 -1.25
C ARG A 25 -19.07 -8.56 -0.31
N GLN A 26 -19.14 -8.87 0.98
CA GLN A 26 -19.72 -7.97 1.99
C GLN A 26 -18.91 -6.69 2.09
N TYR A 27 -17.58 -6.80 2.15
CA TYR A 27 -16.64 -5.69 2.13
C TYR A 27 -16.90 -4.78 0.91
N TYR A 28 -16.87 -5.36 -0.30
CA TYR A 28 -17.08 -4.59 -1.53
C TYR A 28 -18.46 -3.92 -1.54
N SER A 29 -19.51 -4.65 -1.23
CA SER A 29 -20.88 -4.12 -1.20
C SER A 29 -21.05 -2.96 -0.20
N THR A 30 -20.51 -3.12 1.02
CA THR A 30 -20.61 -2.10 2.07
C THR A 30 -19.78 -0.87 1.71
N LEU A 31 -18.51 -1.03 1.36
CA LEU A 31 -17.63 0.12 1.14
C LEU A 31 -17.93 0.85 -0.17
N SER A 32 -18.42 0.13 -1.19
CA SER A 32 -18.88 0.77 -2.43
C SER A 32 -20.09 1.70 -2.23
N SER A 33 -20.88 1.52 -1.17
CA SER A 33 -22.01 2.43 -0.85
C SER A 33 -21.52 3.73 -0.19
N ILE A 34 -20.31 3.75 0.36
CA ILE A 34 -19.71 4.91 1.05
C ILE A 34 -19.10 5.86 0.03
N ASN A 35 -19.80 6.98 -0.24
CA ASN A 35 -19.36 7.95 -1.26
C ASN A 35 -18.02 8.65 -0.96
N GLN A 36 -17.52 8.54 0.27
CA GLN A 36 -16.23 9.12 0.67
C GLN A 36 -15.04 8.22 0.26
N ILE A 37 -15.30 6.95 -0.08
CA ILE A 37 -14.29 6.01 -0.56
C ILE A 37 -14.32 6.01 -2.08
N ASP A 38 -13.19 6.32 -2.69
CA ASP A 38 -13.08 6.44 -4.14
C ASP A 38 -12.70 5.12 -4.80
N TYR A 39 -11.81 4.34 -4.18
CA TYR A 39 -11.34 3.06 -4.71
C TYR A 39 -11.26 1.99 -3.63
N LEU A 40 -11.49 0.75 -4.04
CA LEU A 40 -11.32 -0.46 -3.24
C LEU A 40 -10.24 -1.33 -3.88
N GLU A 41 -9.10 -1.45 -3.22
CA GLU A 41 -7.98 -2.25 -3.72
C GLU A 41 -8.16 -3.71 -3.32
N LEU A 42 -8.52 -4.56 -4.28
CA LEU A 42 -8.92 -5.93 -4.00
C LEU A 42 -7.75 -6.88 -3.76
N GLY A 43 -6.59 -6.62 -4.34
CA GLY A 43 -5.44 -7.52 -4.20
C GLY A 43 -4.34 -7.23 -5.20
N TYR A 44 -3.42 -8.18 -5.35
CA TYR A 44 -2.38 -8.14 -6.37
C TYR A 44 -2.85 -8.79 -7.67
N TRP A 45 -2.37 -8.29 -8.82
CA TRP A 45 -2.70 -8.80 -10.13
C TRP A 45 -1.54 -9.58 -10.74
N GLY A 46 -1.82 -10.80 -11.22
CA GLY A 46 -0.89 -11.58 -12.03
C GLY A 46 0.45 -11.86 -11.37
N GLN A 47 0.50 -11.87 -10.04
CA GLN A 47 1.74 -12.19 -9.34
C GLN A 47 1.97 -13.70 -9.39
N LYS A 48 3.16 -14.10 -9.80
CA LYS A 48 3.58 -15.51 -9.78
C LYS A 48 3.70 -15.99 -8.34
N SER A 49 2.56 -16.33 -7.73
CA SER A 49 2.51 -16.85 -6.37
C SER A 49 2.76 -18.36 -6.36
N LYS A 50 3.45 -18.82 -5.31
CA LYS A 50 3.56 -20.23 -4.98
C LYS A 50 2.30 -20.80 -4.31
N SER A 51 1.38 -19.95 -3.88
CA SER A 51 0.10 -20.34 -3.28
C SER A 51 -1.05 -20.08 -4.24
N ALA A 52 -2.03 -20.96 -4.25
CA ALA A 52 -3.29 -20.78 -4.99
C ALA A 52 -4.18 -19.67 -4.39
N ASN A 53 -3.60 -18.69 -3.73
CA ASN A 53 -4.34 -17.65 -3.02
C ASN A 53 -4.91 -16.63 -4.00
N THR A 54 -6.22 -16.51 -3.98
CA THR A 54 -7.01 -15.73 -4.93
C THR A 54 -6.69 -14.24 -4.88
N PHE A 55 -6.45 -13.65 -3.69
CA PHE A 55 -6.26 -12.22 -3.51
C PHE A 55 -4.81 -11.76 -3.72
N TYR A 56 -3.88 -12.70 -3.78
CA TYR A 56 -2.49 -12.41 -4.17
C TYR A 56 -2.25 -12.57 -5.67
N ASP A 57 -3.16 -13.24 -6.39
CA ASP A 57 -3.08 -13.51 -7.83
C ASP A 57 -4.47 -13.34 -8.45
N LEU A 58 -4.90 -12.09 -8.57
CA LEU A 58 -6.19 -11.72 -9.16
C LEU A 58 -6.17 -11.88 -10.69
N ASP A 59 -7.35 -12.18 -11.20
CA ASP A 59 -7.74 -12.11 -12.60
C ASP A 59 -9.15 -11.50 -12.72
N LEU A 60 -9.66 -11.34 -13.94
CA LEU A 60 -10.99 -10.76 -14.18
C LEU A 60 -12.12 -11.60 -13.56
N GLU A 61 -12.02 -12.93 -13.58
CA GLU A 61 -13.03 -13.81 -13.01
C GLU A 61 -13.13 -13.61 -11.49
N LYS A 62 -11.99 -13.54 -10.81
CA LYS A 62 -11.91 -13.29 -9.37
C LYS A 62 -12.45 -11.92 -9.00
N VAL A 63 -12.10 -10.88 -9.75
CA VAL A 63 -12.67 -9.54 -9.56
C VAL A 63 -14.18 -9.57 -9.73
N CYS A 64 -14.70 -10.10 -10.82
CA CYS A 64 -16.14 -10.24 -11.04
C CYS A 64 -16.85 -11.06 -9.95
N SER A 65 -16.17 -12.08 -9.38
CA SER A 65 -16.73 -12.87 -8.29
C SER A 65 -16.92 -12.07 -7.00
N VAL A 66 -16.09 -11.07 -6.76
CA VAL A 66 -16.18 -10.17 -5.60
C VAL A 66 -17.21 -9.07 -5.85
N THR A 67 -17.11 -8.39 -6.99
CA THR A 67 -17.94 -7.22 -7.35
C THR A 67 -19.36 -7.61 -7.75
N GLN A 68 -19.59 -8.87 -8.10
CA GLN A 68 -20.87 -9.39 -8.60
C GLN A 68 -21.39 -8.60 -9.82
N LYS A 69 -20.47 -8.16 -10.67
CA LYS A 69 -20.78 -7.32 -11.84
C LYS A 69 -21.50 -6.02 -11.47
N SER A 70 -21.02 -5.38 -10.41
CA SER A 70 -21.50 -4.05 -10.04
C SER A 70 -21.27 -3.07 -11.20
N ASN A 71 -22.20 -2.14 -11.38
CA ASN A 71 -22.04 -1.05 -12.36
C ASN A 71 -21.08 0.05 -11.85
N ARG A 72 -20.42 -0.14 -10.72
CA ARG A 72 -19.54 0.85 -10.11
C ARG A 72 -18.09 0.53 -10.47
N SER A 73 -17.47 1.41 -11.25
CA SER A 73 -16.07 1.32 -11.65
C SER A 73 -15.19 1.97 -10.58
N ASN A 74 -14.96 1.28 -9.45
CA ASN A 74 -14.16 1.77 -8.35
C ASN A 74 -13.15 0.74 -7.81
N VAL A 75 -12.88 -0.29 -8.59
CA VAL A 75 -11.87 -1.29 -8.21
C VAL A 75 -10.48 -0.79 -8.53
N SER A 76 -9.58 -0.98 -7.58
CA SER A 76 -8.14 -0.84 -7.77
C SER A 76 -7.47 -2.21 -7.62
N ILE A 77 -6.35 -2.39 -8.31
CA ILE A 77 -5.46 -3.55 -8.18
C ILE A 77 -4.02 -3.07 -8.00
N MET A 78 -3.21 -3.87 -7.30
CA MET A 78 -1.78 -3.61 -7.12
C MET A 78 -0.95 -4.54 -7.99
N ILE A 79 0.15 -4.03 -8.53
CA ILE A 79 1.23 -4.81 -9.13
C ILE A 79 2.55 -4.44 -8.46
N ASP A 80 3.34 -5.45 -8.10
CA ASP A 80 4.73 -5.26 -7.70
C ASP A 80 5.61 -5.53 -8.93
N TYR A 81 6.28 -4.51 -9.44
CA TYR A 81 7.05 -4.60 -10.67
C TYR A 81 8.04 -5.77 -10.66
N HIS A 82 8.64 -6.06 -9.51
CA HIS A 82 9.61 -7.14 -9.38
C HIS A 82 9.02 -8.55 -9.59
N TYR A 83 7.72 -8.74 -9.32
CA TYR A 83 7.06 -10.05 -9.33
C TYR A 83 5.96 -10.18 -10.37
N CYS A 84 5.51 -9.10 -10.98
CA CYS A 84 4.42 -9.11 -11.96
C CYS A 84 4.87 -9.59 -13.35
N SER A 85 3.91 -9.82 -14.24
CA SER A 85 4.20 -9.98 -15.68
C SER A 85 4.62 -8.62 -16.26
N HIS A 86 5.61 -8.62 -17.15
CA HIS A 86 6.03 -7.43 -17.90
C HIS A 86 5.38 -7.35 -19.29
N GLU A 87 4.42 -8.24 -19.58
CA GLU A 87 3.62 -8.20 -20.80
C GLU A 87 2.36 -7.37 -20.55
N VAL A 88 2.23 -6.21 -21.19
CA VAL A 88 1.08 -5.31 -20.97
C VAL A 88 -0.27 -5.93 -21.34
N SER A 89 -0.28 -6.91 -22.25
CA SER A 89 -1.48 -7.65 -22.65
C SER A 89 -2.07 -8.52 -21.53
N ASP A 90 -1.31 -8.80 -20.47
CA ASP A 90 -1.78 -9.56 -19.30
C ASP A 90 -2.62 -8.72 -18.34
N TYR A 91 -2.77 -7.41 -18.62
CA TYR A 91 -3.48 -6.49 -17.76
C TYR A 91 -4.85 -6.10 -18.31
N PRO A 92 -5.81 -5.76 -17.43
CA PRO A 92 -7.14 -5.36 -17.84
C PRO A 92 -7.14 -4.01 -18.58
N THR A 93 -8.09 -3.84 -19.49
CA THR A 93 -8.38 -2.56 -20.12
C THR A 93 -9.70 -1.99 -19.56
N ASP A 94 -9.93 -0.69 -19.74
CA ASP A 94 -11.12 0.03 -19.30
C ASP A 94 -12.45 -0.54 -19.82
N SER A 95 -12.42 -1.21 -20.98
CA SER A 95 -13.59 -1.84 -21.60
C SER A 95 -13.95 -3.23 -21.05
N GLN A 96 -13.11 -3.81 -20.18
CA GLN A 96 -13.21 -5.22 -19.80
C GLN A 96 -13.70 -5.46 -18.37
N SER A 97 -13.63 -4.45 -17.50
CA SER A 97 -13.86 -4.68 -16.07
C SER A 97 -14.29 -3.43 -15.30
N GLU A 98 -14.66 -3.62 -14.03
CA GLU A 98 -14.89 -2.55 -13.05
C GLU A 98 -13.58 -1.94 -12.52
N ILE A 99 -12.41 -2.43 -12.99
CA ILE A 99 -11.10 -1.92 -12.60
C ILE A 99 -10.88 -0.56 -13.24
N SER A 100 -10.66 0.45 -12.41
CA SER A 100 -10.46 1.84 -12.84
C SER A 100 -9.14 2.44 -12.38
N MET A 101 -8.34 1.65 -11.61
CA MET A 101 -7.00 2.02 -11.20
C MET A 101 -6.08 0.80 -11.12
N ILE A 102 -4.90 0.92 -11.72
CA ILE A 102 -3.78 -0.02 -11.53
C ILE A 102 -2.71 0.73 -10.74
N ARG A 103 -2.31 0.18 -9.61
CA ARG A 103 -1.26 0.77 -8.77
C ARG A 103 0.00 -0.08 -8.92
N MET A 104 1.07 0.56 -9.33
CA MET A 104 2.35 -0.10 -9.53
C MET A 104 3.34 0.37 -8.46
N CYS A 105 3.95 -0.57 -7.76
CA CYS A 105 5.04 -0.27 -6.86
C CYS A 105 6.38 -0.75 -7.44
N SER A 106 7.43 0.01 -7.15
CA SER A 106 8.78 -0.31 -7.57
C SER A 106 9.78 0.02 -6.48
N ARG A 107 10.85 -0.75 -6.47
CA ARG A 107 12.03 -0.51 -5.64
C ARG A 107 12.96 0.49 -6.32
N LYS A 108 13.92 1.04 -5.55
CA LYS A 108 14.89 2.02 -6.04
C LYS A 108 15.74 1.45 -7.18
N GLU A 109 16.13 0.19 -7.07
CA GLU A 109 16.93 -0.53 -8.07
C GLU A 109 16.21 -0.76 -9.39
N ASP A 110 14.88 -1.01 -9.36
CA ASP A 110 14.08 -1.36 -10.55
C ASP A 110 13.39 -0.12 -11.19
N ILE A 111 13.65 1.09 -10.69
CA ILE A 111 12.84 2.28 -11.00
C ILE A 111 12.82 2.62 -12.50
N ASN A 112 13.95 2.46 -13.21
CA ASN A 112 14.04 2.84 -14.61
C ASN A 112 13.18 1.93 -15.50
N GLU A 113 13.31 0.64 -15.29
CA GLU A 113 12.57 -0.39 -16.02
C GLU A 113 11.08 -0.31 -15.69
N ALA A 114 10.75 -0.10 -14.42
CA ALA A 114 9.37 0.08 -13.96
C ALA A 114 8.71 1.33 -14.59
N LEU A 115 9.45 2.41 -14.76
CA LEU A 115 8.92 3.63 -15.40
C LEU A 115 8.58 3.40 -16.87
N GLU A 116 9.45 2.73 -17.64
CA GLU A 116 9.16 2.41 -19.06
C GLU A 116 8.00 1.43 -19.17
N PHE A 117 7.97 0.39 -18.35
CA PHE A 117 6.84 -0.54 -18.30
C PHE A 117 5.53 0.18 -17.97
N GLY A 118 5.52 1.03 -16.93
CA GLY A 118 4.32 1.78 -16.54
C GLY A 118 3.82 2.74 -17.61
N LYS A 119 4.71 3.31 -18.41
CA LYS A 119 4.37 4.13 -19.59
C LYS A 119 3.68 3.30 -20.68
N GLU A 120 4.19 2.09 -20.96
CA GLU A 120 3.57 1.17 -21.92
C GLU A 120 2.22 0.67 -21.40
N LEU A 121 2.15 0.29 -20.12
CA LEU A 121 0.92 -0.12 -19.46
C LEU A 121 -0.14 0.98 -19.55
N LYS A 122 0.19 2.23 -19.24
CA LYS A 122 -0.74 3.36 -19.34
C LYS A 122 -1.27 3.58 -20.75
N ARG A 123 -0.44 3.35 -21.78
CA ARG A 123 -0.86 3.42 -23.19
C ARG A 123 -1.81 2.29 -23.57
N TYR A 124 -1.58 1.11 -23.00
CA TYR A 124 -2.36 -0.09 -23.31
C TYR A 124 -3.72 -0.08 -22.62
N THR A 125 -3.77 0.23 -21.31
CA THR A 125 -4.97 0.01 -20.51
C THR A 125 -5.99 1.13 -20.57
N ASN A 126 -5.59 2.37 -20.80
CA ASN A 126 -6.39 3.59 -20.67
C ASN A 126 -7.01 3.80 -19.24
N ILE A 127 -6.69 2.93 -18.29
CA ILE A 127 -7.08 3.00 -16.87
C ILE A 127 -6.17 4.00 -16.14
N ASN A 128 -6.60 4.54 -14.99
CA ASN A 128 -5.69 5.32 -14.15
C ASN A 128 -4.53 4.45 -13.68
N VAL A 129 -3.30 4.97 -13.79
CA VAL A 129 -2.11 4.27 -13.29
C VAL A 129 -1.44 5.13 -12.24
N SER A 130 -1.17 4.54 -11.07
CA SER A 130 -0.33 5.16 -10.05
C SER A 130 1.05 4.54 -10.00
N PHE A 131 2.04 5.36 -9.66
CA PHE A 131 3.39 4.90 -9.37
C PHE A 131 3.69 5.10 -7.88
N ASN A 132 4.01 4.01 -7.18
CA ASN A 132 4.22 4.00 -5.74
C ASN A 132 5.72 3.85 -5.44
N ILE A 133 6.31 4.89 -4.86
CA ILE A 133 7.72 4.92 -4.45
C ILE A 133 7.83 4.21 -3.10
N PHE A 134 8.42 3.01 -3.10
CA PHE A 134 8.64 2.22 -1.89
C PHE A 134 9.72 2.83 -1.00
N ASN A 135 9.66 2.52 0.30
CA ASN A 135 10.66 2.89 1.29
C ASN A 135 10.97 4.39 1.30
N ALA A 136 9.93 5.22 1.10
CA ALA A 136 10.10 6.66 0.94
C ALA A 136 10.76 7.34 2.16
N SER A 137 10.68 6.71 3.33
CA SER A 137 11.36 7.16 4.55
C SER A 137 12.89 7.09 4.46
N ASN A 138 13.43 6.18 3.65
CA ASN A 138 14.87 5.97 3.48
C ASN A 138 15.52 6.87 2.42
N TYR A 139 14.74 7.76 1.77
CA TYR A 139 15.29 8.72 0.81
C TYR A 139 15.69 10.03 1.50
N SER A 140 16.84 10.60 1.14
CA SER A 140 17.14 11.99 1.49
C SER A 140 16.23 12.97 0.74
N GLU A 141 16.23 14.25 1.13
CA GLU A 141 15.47 15.29 0.41
C GLU A 141 15.93 15.40 -1.04
N GLU A 142 17.24 15.37 -1.27
CA GLU A 142 17.84 15.43 -2.61
C GLU A 142 17.41 14.24 -3.46
N GLU A 143 17.48 13.03 -2.90
CA GLU A 143 17.05 11.80 -3.58
C GLU A 143 15.55 11.82 -3.91
N LEU A 144 14.70 12.34 -3.02
CA LEU A 144 13.26 12.50 -3.30
C LEU A 144 13.02 13.46 -4.46
N ILE A 145 13.73 14.59 -4.51
CA ILE A 145 13.61 15.59 -5.59
C ILE A 145 14.14 15.01 -6.91
N GLU A 146 15.27 14.33 -6.90
CA GLU A 146 15.82 13.67 -8.09
C GLU A 146 14.88 12.58 -8.62
N THR A 147 14.33 11.74 -7.73
CA THR A 147 13.33 10.74 -8.07
C THR A 147 12.09 11.41 -8.66
N ALA A 148 11.61 12.50 -8.06
CA ALA A 148 10.45 13.22 -8.58
C ALA A 148 10.70 13.79 -9.99
N LYS A 149 11.86 14.39 -10.24
CA LYS A 149 12.24 14.87 -11.58
C LYS A 149 12.30 13.74 -12.61
N LYS A 150 12.75 12.55 -12.21
CA LYS A 150 12.80 11.37 -13.06
C LYS A 150 11.41 10.83 -13.38
N VAL A 151 10.51 10.76 -12.41
CA VAL A 151 9.17 10.15 -12.52
C VAL A 151 8.15 11.10 -13.17
N ALA A 152 8.24 12.41 -12.89
CA ALA A 152 7.23 13.40 -13.31
C ALA A 152 6.94 13.43 -14.83
N PRO A 153 7.90 13.20 -15.76
CA PRO A 153 7.63 13.17 -17.19
C PRO A 153 6.78 11.97 -17.66
N TYR A 154 6.65 10.92 -16.84
CA TYR A 154 5.91 9.71 -17.20
C TYR A 154 4.40 9.90 -17.02
N PRO A 155 3.54 9.19 -17.78
CA PRO A 155 2.11 9.46 -17.87
C PRO A 155 1.29 8.86 -16.72
N PHE A 156 1.82 8.85 -15.49
CA PHE A 156 1.08 8.41 -14.32
C PHE A 156 0.06 9.47 -13.87
N ASP A 157 -1.09 9.02 -13.36
CA ASP A 157 -2.15 9.89 -12.85
C ASP A 157 -1.89 10.27 -11.38
N TYR A 158 -1.32 9.34 -10.62
CA TYR A 158 -1.00 9.48 -9.20
C TYR A 158 0.42 9.04 -8.91
N ILE A 159 1.05 9.71 -7.97
CA ILE A 159 2.33 9.28 -7.38
C ILE A 159 2.14 9.11 -5.88
N TYR A 160 2.53 7.97 -5.36
CA TYR A 160 2.46 7.67 -3.93
C TYR A 160 3.83 7.58 -3.30
N PHE A 161 3.96 8.15 -2.11
CA PHE A 161 5.07 7.85 -1.21
C PHE A 161 4.59 6.79 -0.21
N ALA A 162 5.28 5.65 -0.16
CA ALA A 162 4.95 4.59 0.76
C ALA A 162 5.86 4.65 1.99
N ASP A 163 5.24 4.80 3.16
CA ASP A 163 5.85 4.65 4.48
C ASP A 163 6.01 3.15 4.81
N THR A 164 6.79 2.45 3.99
CA THR A 164 6.89 0.98 4.02
C THR A 164 7.35 0.44 5.37
N HIS A 165 8.15 1.22 6.10
CA HIS A 165 8.68 0.84 7.41
C HIS A 165 7.85 1.38 8.58
N GLY A 166 6.85 2.23 8.31
CA GLY A 166 6.00 2.85 9.33
C GLY A 166 6.80 3.73 10.31
N ASP A 167 7.90 4.33 9.84
CA ASP A 167 8.84 5.12 10.63
C ASP A 167 8.76 6.63 10.34
N LEU A 168 7.91 7.07 9.40
CA LEU A 168 7.74 8.49 9.11
C LEU A 168 7.14 9.23 10.31
N ASN A 169 7.73 10.40 10.59
CA ASN A 169 7.16 11.40 11.49
C ASN A 169 7.02 12.72 10.74
N LEU A 170 5.93 12.87 10.00
CA LEU A 170 5.73 14.03 9.11
C LEU A 170 5.51 15.36 9.83
N VAL A 171 5.30 15.35 11.15
CA VAL A 171 5.34 16.59 11.94
C VAL A 171 6.73 17.24 11.87
N HIS A 172 7.77 16.42 11.79
CA HIS A 172 9.16 16.88 11.72
C HIS A 172 9.74 16.79 10.30
N ASP A 173 9.36 15.75 9.54
CA ASP A 173 10.04 15.37 8.30
C ASP A 173 9.31 15.81 7.01
N LEU A 174 8.10 16.41 7.12
CA LEU A 174 7.33 16.78 5.93
C LEU A 174 8.09 17.72 4.98
N SER A 175 8.94 18.60 5.53
CA SER A 175 9.77 19.50 4.71
C SER A 175 10.56 18.76 3.66
N ARG A 176 11.11 17.59 4.00
CA ARG A 176 11.88 16.71 3.11
C ARG A 176 11.10 16.26 1.87
N PHE A 177 9.77 16.11 1.99
CA PHE A 177 8.89 15.68 0.90
C PHE A 177 8.35 16.84 0.05
N LYS A 178 8.34 18.10 0.58
CA LYS A 178 7.69 19.24 -0.08
C LYS A 178 8.27 19.55 -1.45
N GLY A 179 9.58 19.45 -1.61
CA GLY A 179 10.25 19.66 -2.89
C GLY A 179 9.77 18.67 -3.96
N ALA A 180 9.77 17.37 -3.63
CA ALA A 180 9.30 16.31 -4.52
C ALA A 180 7.80 16.42 -4.82
N MET A 181 6.97 16.69 -3.81
CA MET A 181 5.52 16.94 -3.99
C MET A 181 5.27 18.12 -4.94
N GLY A 182 6.06 19.19 -4.80
CA GLY A 182 6.00 20.37 -5.68
C GLY A 182 6.31 20.03 -7.14
N VAL A 183 7.33 19.24 -7.38
CA VAL A 183 7.69 18.76 -8.73
C VAL A 183 6.53 17.96 -9.35
N PHE A 184 5.95 17.02 -8.62
CA PHE A 184 4.83 16.22 -9.11
C PHE A 184 3.58 17.07 -9.40
N LYS A 185 3.19 17.94 -8.47
CA LYS A 185 2.01 18.82 -8.63
C LYS A 185 2.17 19.80 -9.79
N SER A 186 3.36 20.36 -9.97
CA SER A 186 3.68 21.22 -11.13
C SER A 186 3.57 20.48 -12.45
N GLY A 187 3.84 19.16 -12.46
CA GLY A 187 3.64 18.28 -13.60
C GLY A 187 2.20 17.76 -13.74
N GLY A 188 1.23 18.29 -12.98
CA GLY A 188 -0.17 17.89 -13.03
C GLY A 188 -0.47 16.54 -12.39
N LYS A 189 0.47 15.97 -11.63
CA LYS A 189 0.28 14.69 -10.93
C LYS A 189 -0.45 14.91 -9.61
N LYS A 190 -1.25 13.92 -9.21
CA LYS A 190 -1.84 13.85 -7.87
C LYS A 190 -0.88 13.11 -6.95
N VAL A 191 -0.69 13.64 -5.74
CA VAL A 191 0.23 13.07 -4.75
C VAL A 191 -0.55 12.38 -3.65
N GLY A 192 -0.19 11.13 -3.37
CA GLY A 192 -0.75 10.30 -2.31
C GLY A 192 0.31 9.81 -1.32
N PHE A 193 -0.16 9.34 -0.18
CA PHE A 193 0.65 8.63 0.80
C PHE A 193 -0.02 7.33 1.23
N HIS A 194 0.80 6.29 1.35
CA HIS A 194 0.45 5.02 1.98
C HIS A 194 1.16 4.98 3.34
N LEU A 195 0.37 5.05 4.42
CA LEU A 195 0.89 5.24 5.77
C LEU A 195 0.74 3.95 6.58
N HIS A 196 1.86 3.34 6.98
CA HIS A 196 1.88 2.29 7.99
C HIS A 196 1.83 2.86 9.41
N ASP A 197 1.36 2.07 10.36
CA ASP A 197 1.14 2.48 11.77
C ASP A 197 2.07 1.76 12.75
N HIS A 198 3.28 1.35 12.28
CA HIS A 198 4.21 0.58 13.11
C HIS A 198 4.70 1.37 14.33
N SER A 199 4.85 2.67 14.19
CA SER A 199 5.23 3.60 15.27
C SER A 199 4.02 4.31 15.91
N GLY A 200 2.78 4.00 15.49
CA GLY A 200 1.56 4.64 16.00
C GLY A 200 1.35 6.07 15.47
N LEU A 201 2.01 6.44 14.37
CA LEU A 201 1.99 7.81 13.84
C LEU A 201 1.13 8.00 12.59
N ALA A 202 0.50 6.95 12.07
CA ALA A 202 -0.25 7.04 10.80
C ALA A 202 -1.32 8.13 10.81
N MET A 203 -2.10 8.25 11.89
CA MET A 203 -3.14 9.30 12.01
C MET A 203 -2.54 10.70 12.19
N VAL A 204 -1.43 10.82 12.88
CA VAL A 204 -0.70 12.09 13.04
C VAL A 204 -0.16 12.56 11.71
N ASN A 205 0.49 11.67 10.96
CA ASN A 205 1.02 11.92 9.63
C ASN A 205 -0.10 12.29 8.64
N TYR A 206 -1.22 11.57 8.67
CA TYR A 206 -2.39 11.88 7.86
C TYR A 206 -2.89 13.31 8.09
N ASN A 207 -3.07 13.70 9.36
CA ASN A 207 -3.53 15.05 9.70
C ASN A 207 -2.56 16.13 9.20
N GLU A 208 -1.26 15.88 9.28
CA GLU A 208 -0.26 16.82 8.79
C GLU A 208 -0.29 16.94 7.25
N LEU A 209 -0.47 15.82 6.54
CA LEU A 209 -0.60 15.80 5.09
C LEU A 209 -1.88 16.49 4.60
N VAL A 210 -3.01 16.31 5.29
CA VAL A 210 -4.27 16.99 4.95
C VAL A 210 -4.12 18.51 5.03
N LYS A 211 -3.45 19.04 6.06
CA LYS A 211 -3.14 20.47 6.18
C LYS A 211 -2.26 20.97 5.01
N ASN A 212 -1.49 20.09 4.40
CA ASN A 212 -0.59 20.39 3.29
C ASN A 212 -1.15 19.97 1.92
N ASN A 213 -2.47 19.94 1.77
CA ASN A 213 -3.19 19.68 0.51
C ASN A 213 -2.86 18.31 -0.12
N LEU A 214 -2.95 17.24 0.66
CA LEU A 214 -2.86 15.87 0.17
C LEU A 214 -3.96 15.57 -0.85
N ASP A 215 -3.61 14.92 -1.97
CA ASP A 215 -4.58 14.59 -3.01
C ASP A 215 -5.23 13.22 -2.79
N SER A 216 -4.49 12.27 -2.20
CA SER A 216 -5.00 10.91 -1.97
C SER A 216 -4.30 10.23 -0.78
N THR A 217 -5.01 9.31 -0.12
CA THR A 217 -4.44 8.49 0.96
C THR A 217 -4.99 7.07 0.90
N ASP A 218 -4.19 6.12 1.41
CA ASP A 218 -4.62 4.75 1.64
C ASP A 218 -5.12 4.60 3.07
N THR A 219 -6.12 3.73 3.24
CA THR A 219 -6.68 3.36 4.54
C THR A 219 -7.00 1.88 4.54
N SER A 220 -7.22 1.30 5.72
CA SER A 220 -7.80 -0.04 5.82
C SER A 220 -8.69 -0.17 7.05
N ILE A 221 -9.68 -1.07 6.98
CA ILE A 221 -10.55 -1.39 8.12
C ILE A 221 -9.69 -1.88 9.29
N ARG A 222 -9.86 -1.26 10.46
CA ARG A 222 -9.09 -1.54 11.70
C ARG A 222 -7.58 -1.44 11.52
N GLY A 223 -7.13 -0.79 10.44
CA GLY A 223 -5.72 -0.71 10.11
C GLY A 223 -5.13 -2.03 9.59
N MET A 224 -5.95 -2.96 9.08
CA MET A 224 -5.46 -4.21 8.49
C MET A 224 -4.33 -3.95 7.50
N GLY A 225 -3.18 -4.58 7.69
CA GLY A 225 -2.00 -4.35 6.86
C GLY A 225 -0.80 -5.16 7.31
N LYS A 226 0.31 -4.94 6.64
CA LYS A 226 1.60 -5.54 6.94
C LYS A 226 2.13 -5.05 8.29
N GLY A 227 2.79 -5.91 9.07
CA GLY A 227 3.35 -5.57 10.38
C GLY A 227 2.28 -5.10 11.37
N SER A 228 2.45 -3.90 11.94
CA SER A 228 1.47 -3.29 12.86
C SER A 228 0.32 -2.58 12.15
N GLY A 229 0.24 -2.69 10.81
CA GLY A 229 -0.87 -2.23 10.00
C GLY A 229 -0.77 -0.81 9.48
N ASN A 230 -1.92 -0.26 9.07
CA ASN A 230 -2.07 0.96 8.29
C ASN A 230 -2.89 2.04 9.00
N LEU A 231 -3.01 3.19 8.36
CA LEU A 231 -4.00 4.23 8.73
C LEU A 231 -5.41 3.61 8.74
N LYS A 232 -6.12 3.77 9.86
CA LYS A 232 -7.44 3.17 10.06
C LYS A 232 -8.53 3.94 9.33
N LEU A 233 -9.30 3.24 8.50
CA LEU A 233 -10.43 3.80 7.75
C LEU A 233 -11.44 4.49 8.65
N GLU A 234 -11.79 3.87 9.79
CA GLU A 234 -12.79 4.37 10.73
C GLU A 234 -12.43 5.73 11.37
N TYR A 235 -11.16 6.13 11.33
CA TYR A 235 -10.72 7.44 11.83
C TYR A 235 -10.74 8.54 10.76
N VAL A 236 -10.82 8.16 9.50
CA VAL A 236 -10.79 9.07 8.34
C VAL A 236 -12.19 9.37 7.82
N LEU A 237 -13.13 8.42 7.98
CA LEU A 237 -14.49 8.55 7.51
C LEU A 237 -15.33 9.55 8.34
N ASP A 238 -16.26 10.20 7.66
CA ASP A 238 -17.32 10.98 8.32
C ASP A 238 -18.18 10.10 9.23
N LYS A 239 -18.59 10.64 10.36
CA LYS A 239 -19.39 9.93 11.39
C LYS A 239 -20.65 9.25 10.82
N LYS A 240 -21.27 9.81 9.78
CA LYS A 240 -22.48 9.26 9.16
C LYS A 240 -22.30 7.86 8.53
N TYR A 241 -21.05 7.48 8.20
CA TYR A 241 -20.74 6.17 7.61
C TYR A 241 -20.28 5.13 8.65
N LEU A 242 -20.02 5.55 9.88
CA LEU A 242 -19.47 4.64 10.91
C LEU A 242 -20.45 3.52 11.30
N GLY A 243 -21.76 3.72 11.18
CA GLY A 243 -22.75 2.68 11.50
C GLY A 243 -22.61 1.45 10.62
N GLU A 244 -22.61 1.66 9.28
CA GLU A 244 -22.46 0.56 8.31
C GLU A 244 -21.09 -0.13 8.43
N LEU A 245 -20.03 0.66 8.56
CA LEU A 245 -18.67 0.13 8.75
C LEU A 245 -18.57 -0.67 10.05
N SER A 246 -19.11 -0.16 11.17
CA SER A 246 -19.08 -0.86 12.45
C SER A 246 -19.83 -2.19 12.40
N GLN A 247 -20.94 -2.27 11.67
CA GLN A 247 -21.67 -3.53 11.51
C GLN A 247 -20.86 -4.56 10.70
N LEU A 248 -20.15 -4.12 9.65
CA LEU A 248 -19.25 -4.98 8.88
C LEU A 248 -18.12 -5.51 9.77
N ILE A 249 -17.51 -4.64 10.57
CA ILE A 249 -16.44 -5.00 11.52
C ILE A 249 -16.94 -6.02 12.54
N LEU A 250 -18.08 -5.75 13.19
CA LEU A 250 -18.64 -6.62 14.21
C LEU A 250 -18.93 -8.03 13.69
N ASN A 251 -19.48 -8.11 12.48
CA ASN A 251 -19.78 -9.39 11.85
C ASN A 251 -18.55 -10.21 11.46
N ASN A 252 -17.38 -9.56 11.36
CA ASN A 252 -16.13 -10.14 10.87
C ASN A 252 -14.94 -9.88 11.83
N GLU A 253 -15.20 -9.65 13.11
CA GLU A 253 -14.20 -9.20 14.09
C GLU A 253 -12.97 -10.09 14.16
N LYS A 254 -13.15 -11.40 14.14
CA LYS A 254 -12.05 -12.38 14.20
C LYS A 254 -11.14 -12.32 12.95
N LEU A 255 -11.71 -11.99 11.81
CA LEU A 255 -11.00 -11.89 10.54
C LEU A 255 -10.26 -10.55 10.44
N LEU A 256 -10.86 -9.49 10.95
CA LEU A 256 -10.36 -8.12 10.92
C LEU A 256 -9.55 -7.80 12.19
N THR A 257 -8.55 -8.62 12.48
CA THR A 257 -7.70 -8.45 13.66
C THR A 257 -6.23 -8.46 13.28
N ILE A 258 -5.52 -7.40 13.68
CA ILE A 258 -4.06 -7.35 13.67
C ILE A 258 -3.54 -7.44 15.11
N THR A 259 -2.39 -8.06 15.26
CA THR A 259 -1.69 -8.11 16.55
C THR A 259 -0.34 -7.42 16.39
N PRO A 260 -0.23 -6.12 16.69
CA PRO A 260 1.04 -5.42 16.68
C PRO A 260 2.08 -6.13 17.54
N SER A 261 3.31 -6.16 17.07
CA SER A 261 4.39 -6.86 17.75
C SER A 261 5.49 -5.87 18.16
N PRO A 262 6.13 -6.06 19.34
CA PRO A 262 7.32 -5.27 19.69
C PRO A 262 8.45 -5.37 18.66
N TYR A 263 8.51 -6.48 17.90
CA TYR A 263 9.48 -6.62 16.82
C TYR A 263 9.22 -5.64 15.67
N ASP A 264 7.93 -5.38 15.33
CA ASP A 264 7.56 -4.40 14.30
C ASP A 264 7.99 -2.99 14.70
N LEU A 265 7.83 -2.63 15.98
CA LEU A 265 8.26 -1.34 16.49
C LEU A 265 9.80 -1.17 16.39
N ILE A 266 10.55 -2.25 16.67
CA ILE A 266 12.01 -2.21 16.55
C ILE A 266 12.44 -2.08 15.10
N THR A 267 11.89 -2.87 14.18
CA THR A 267 12.21 -2.75 12.75
C THR A 267 11.88 -1.35 12.22
N SER A 268 10.72 -0.80 12.56
CA SER A 268 10.34 0.56 12.24
C SER A 268 11.37 1.58 12.76
N LYS A 269 11.73 1.52 14.04
CA LYS A 269 12.72 2.42 14.65
C LYS A 269 14.06 2.48 13.90
N TYR A 270 14.45 1.40 13.24
CA TYR A 270 15.71 1.31 12.47
C TYR A 270 15.51 1.41 10.96
N GLY A 271 14.30 1.68 10.47
CA GLY A 271 13.95 1.79 9.05
C GLY A 271 14.19 0.48 8.30
N LEU A 272 13.78 -0.66 8.88
CA LEU A 272 14.02 -2.00 8.34
C LEU A 272 12.72 -2.62 7.83
N THR A 273 12.85 -3.48 6.81
CA THR A 273 11.72 -4.30 6.37
C THR A 273 11.19 -5.19 7.51
N ASP A 274 9.87 -5.31 7.61
CA ASP A 274 9.16 -6.14 8.61
C ASP A 274 9.48 -7.65 8.51
N ASN A 275 10.09 -8.11 7.42
CA ASN A 275 10.58 -9.48 7.31
C ASN A 275 11.58 -9.84 8.43
N TYR A 276 12.35 -8.86 8.92
CA TYR A 276 13.19 -9.06 10.10
C TYR A 276 12.36 -9.26 11.36
N ALA A 277 11.29 -8.48 11.55
CA ALA A 277 10.36 -8.63 12.68
C ALA A 277 9.71 -10.02 12.68
N LYS A 278 9.22 -10.45 11.53
CA LYS A 278 8.66 -11.79 11.34
C LYS A 278 9.67 -12.87 11.74
N ARG A 279 10.89 -12.76 11.24
CA ARG A 279 11.95 -13.73 11.52
C ARG A 279 12.38 -13.72 12.98
N GLY A 280 12.57 -12.57 13.61
CA GLY A 280 12.88 -12.44 15.04
C GLY A 280 11.83 -13.10 15.93
N LYS A 281 10.55 -12.94 15.57
CA LYS A 281 9.42 -13.59 16.25
C LYS A 281 9.44 -15.12 16.05
N GLU A 282 9.67 -15.61 14.83
CA GLU A 282 9.79 -17.05 14.53
C GLU A 282 10.91 -17.71 15.33
N LEU A 283 12.03 -17.02 15.50
CA LEU A 283 13.19 -17.49 16.28
C LEU A 283 13.00 -17.30 17.79
N ALA A 284 11.88 -16.73 18.24
CA ALA A 284 11.62 -16.39 19.64
C ALA A 284 12.78 -15.62 20.30
N MET A 285 13.42 -14.71 19.56
CA MET A 285 14.54 -13.94 20.07
C MET A 285 14.12 -13.08 21.26
N SER A 286 15.03 -12.85 22.23
CA SER A 286 14.80 -11.80 23.21
C SER A 286 14.74 -10.43 22.50
N ILE A 287 13.93 -9.51 23.01
CA ILE A 287 13.82 -8.17 22.41
C ILE A 287 15.16 -7.45 22.39
N ALA A 288 15.98 -7.63 23.43
CA ALA A 288 17.31 -7.02 23.50
C ALA A 288 18.26 -7.57 22.44
N ASP A 289 18.28 -8.90 22.22
CA ASP A 289 19.13 -9.52 21.21
C ASP A 289 18.66 -9.12 19.80
N PHE A 290 17.34 -9.11 19.56
CA PHE A 290 16.77 -8.68 18.30
C PHE A 290 17.14 -7.22 17.99
N GLU A 291 16.96 -6.31 18.94
CA GLU A 291 17.34 -4.91 18.77
C GLU A 291 18.85 -4.75 18.51
N ASN A 292 19.70 -5.52 19.21
CA ASN A 292 21.14 -5.49 18.98
C ASN A 292 21.54 -5.95 17.56
N VAL A 293 20.81 -6.90 16.99
CA VAL A 293 20.99 -7.28 15.58
C VAL A 293 20.53 -6.17 14.66
N CYS A 294 19.30 -5.65 14.85
CA CYS A 294 18.72 -4.59 14.01
C CYS A 294 19.63 -3.35 13.92
N LYS A 295 20.27 -2.95 15.02
CA LYS A 295 21.22 -1.82 15.06
C LYS A 295 22.42 -1.97 14.12
N ARG A 296 22.78 -3.20 13.75
CA ARG A 296 23.97 -3.51 12.93
C ARG A 296 23.64 -3.68 11.45
N ILE A 297 22.35 -3.68 11.09
CA ILE A 297 21.91 -3.83 9.70
C ILE A 297 22.31 -2.59 8.91
N THR A 298 23.03 -2.80 7.83
CA THR A 298 23.53 -1.72 6.97
C THR A 298 22.44 -1.22 6.00
N SER A 299 22.69 -0.09 5.36
CA SER A 299 21.76 0.49 4.39
C SER A 299 21.40 -0.45 3.23
N LEU A 300 22.32 -1.34 2.84
CA LEU A 300 22.08 -2.31 1.76
C LEU A 300 21.01 -3.36 2.10
N ASP A 301 20.90 -3.71 3.39
CA ASP A 301 20.01 -4.76 3.87
C ASP A 301 18.72 -4.20 4.54
N LYS A 302 18.55 -2.87 4.56
CA LYS A 302 17.37 -2.24 5.19
C LYS A 302 16.08 -2.51 4.43
N ASP A 303 16.12 -2.34 3.14
CA ASP A 303 14.97 -2.44 2.25
C ASP A 303 14.75 -3.86 1.73
N SER A 304 15.83 -4.66 1.69
CA SER A 304 15.82 -6.05 1.25
C SER A 304 16.18 -6.99 2.39
N TYR A 305 15.32 -7.96 2.67
CA TYR A 305 15.57 -8.93 3.74
C TYR A 305 16.75 -9.85 3.42
N ASN A 306 17.78 -9.78 4.23
CA ASN A 306 18.90 -10.71 4.19
C ASN A 306 18.75 -11.79 5.28
N LYS A 307 18.37 -13.01 4.85
CA LYS A 307 18.13 -14.15 5.75
C LYS A 307 19.36 -14.61 6.54
N GLU A 308 20.57 -14.23 6.11
CA GLU A 308 21.82 -14.62 6.77
C GLU A 308 22.08 -13.82 8.06
N ILE A 309 21.39 -12.69 8.23
CA ILE A 309 21.55 -11.81 9.40
C ILE A 309 20.87 -12.38 10.64
N LEU A 310 19.74 -13.08 10.45
CA LEU A 310 18.96 -13.73 11.51
C LEU A 310 18.93 -15.24 11.28
N LYS A 311 20.05 -15.88 11.60
CA LYS A 311 20.21 -17.34 11.57
C LYS A 311 19.84 -17.99 12.89
#